data_b71640cd2b39cfe1f439e0f333c9a10f
#
_entry.id   b71640cd2b39cfe1f439e0f333c9a10f
#
_cell.length_a   1.000
_cell.length_b   1.000
_cell.length_c   1.000
_cell.angle_alpha   90.00
_cell.angle_beta   90.00
_cell.angle_gamma   90.00
#
_symmetry.space_group_name_H-M   'P 1'
#
loop_
_entity.id
_entity.type
_entity.pdbx_description
1 polymer ?
#
loop_
_entity_poly.entity_id
_entity_poly.type
_entity_poly.pdbx_seq_one_letter_code
_entity_poly.pdbx_strand_id
1 'polypeptide(L)'
;MSFVFIIMGIVWVIGFFLLSTQCSQKWKDIPEKKFLNYLFFSALGLRVFWVVFSYIYYTLNTGIPFEFSAGDSLWYYEESIGNRDSSISSIWNYLFVDTTTVSDSGYVFYLSLLSKIFGENILYPRLVNACFSATTVVLLYKLAKRNIGEEGGRIAAIFACFMPNLIFYNGLHLKESLMLFLIVAYLERADNLLRSKKYSIVSIILPAFLVLTLFTFRTVLGAAAVFAFVTALVFTNTSVIGNKKRFMLISWGVLAAFTLTGGTIVNEVDGYLEDRETNVENKRNTQTAKGNQWAKYATGTVMAPMMFVLPFPTMVDVDEQYNQQMISGGNYVRNFLGGFVLIAVFSALFITKNWRNLSFIGSFVFAYLGIVSVSGFSNSERFLLPGLPVLLIMAAYGITLLNAKNYRFIKIWYWIVPVMAVAWAYFKLGSRGLF
;
A
#
# COMPACT_ATOMS: atom_id res chain seq x y z
N MET A 1 -20.17 19.04 -1.17
CA MET A 1 -18.73 18.97 -1.48
C MET A 1 -18.20 20.36 -1.66
N SER A 2 -17.19 20.72 -0.90
CA SER A 2 -16.55 22.03 -1.10
C SER A 2 -15.87 22.04 -2.48
N PHE A 3 -16.18 23.06 -3.29
CA PHE A 3 -15.55 23.29 -4.61
C PHE A 3 -14.02 23.28 -4.54
N VAL A 4 -13.47 23.66 -3.39
CA VAL A 4 -12.03 23.64 -3.11
C VAL A 4 -11.43 22.23 -3.24
N PHE A 5 -12.12 21.19 -2.78
CA PHE A 5 -11.58 19.81 -2.84
C PHE A 5 -11.54 19.24 -4.26
N ILE A 6 -12.51 19.64 -5.11
CA ILE A 6 -12.48 19.26 -6.53
C ILE A 6 -11.25 19.90 -7.20
N ILE A 7 -11.03 21.19 -6.95
CA ILE A 7 -9.88 21.92 -7.49
C ILE A 7 -8.58 21.29 -7.00
N MET A 8 -8.46 21.00 -5.70
CA MET A 8 -7.27 20.34 -5.16
C MET A 8 -7.04 18.97 -5.79
N GLY A 9 -8.07 18.16 -5.98
CA GLY A 9 -7.96 16.88 -6.69
C GLY A 9 -7.43 17.05 -8.11
N ILE A 10 -7.94 18.01 -8.87
CA ILE A 10 -7.48 18.35 -10.22
C ILE A 10 -6.01 18.79 -10.20
N VAL A 11 -5.63 19.67 -9.27
CA VAL A 11 -4.26 20.17 -9.11
C VAL A 11 -3.29 19.00 -8.81
N TRP A 12 -3.67 18.07 -7.95
CA TRP A 12 -2.87 16.87 -7.66
C TRP A 12 -2.67 15.98 -8.88
N VAL A 13 -3.72 15.74 -9.66
CA VAL A 13 -3.64 14.94 -10.91
C VAL A 13 -2.73 15.62 -11.93
N ILE A 14 -2.97 16.89 -12.21
CA ILE A 14 -2.17 17.65 -13.17
C ILE A 14 -0.71 17.72 -12.68
N GLY A 15 -0.49 18.07 -11.42
CA GLY A 15 0.83 18.16 -10.81
C GLY A 15 1.60 16.84 -10.91
N PHE A 16 0.94 15.72 -10.58
CA PHE A 16 1.54 14.39 -10.69
C PHE A 16 2.02 14.08 -12.11
N PHE A 17 1.15 14.26 -13.11
CA PHE A 17 1.50 13.93 -14.51
C PHE A 17 2.56 14.88 -15.06
N LEU A 18 2.48 16.18 -14.77
CA LEU A 18 3.47 17.16 -15.22
C LEU A 18 4.85 16.88 -14.61
N LEU A 19 4.93 16.74 -13.28
CA LEU A 19 6.19 16.47 -12.59
C LEU A 19 6.78 15.12 -13.02
N SER A 20 5.96 14.08 -13.10
CA SER A 20 6.41 12.76 -13.54
C SER A 20 6.95 12.79 -14.97
N THR A 21 6.27 13.49 -15.89
CA THR A 21 6.73 13.62 -17.28
C THR A 21 8.03 14.42 -17.38
N GLN A 22 8.10 15.56 -16.71
CA GLN A 22 9.31 16.40 -16.71
C GLN A 22 10.52 15.67 -16.11
N CYS A 23 10.33 15.01 -14.96
CA CYS A 23 11.39 14.23 -14.33
C CYS A 23 11.79 13.02 -15.18
N SER A 24 10.86 12.33 -15.80
CA SER A 24 11.16 11.22 -16.71
C SER A 24 12.01 11.67 -17.90
N GLN A 25 11.71 12.83 -18.47
CA GLN A 25 12.52 13.38 -19.56
C GLN A 25 13.90 13.84 -19.09
N LYS A 26 13.98 14.60 -17.99
CA LYS A 26 15.24 15.15 -17.48
C LYS A 26 16.18 14.07 -16.93
N TRP A 27 15.62 13.00 -16.36
CA TRP A 27 16.41 11.97 -15.68
C TRP A 27 16.64 10.72 -16.56
N LYS A 28 16.20 10.74 -17.81
CA LYS A 28 16.30 9.59 -18.73
C LYS A 28 17.74 9.13 -18.95
N ASP A 29 18.65 10.06 -19.21
CA ASP A 29 20.05 9.79 -19.58
C ASP A 29 21.04 9.90 -18.42
N ILE A 30 20.55 10.14 -17.20
CA ILE A 30 21.40 10.25 -16.02
C ILE A 30 21.94 8.87 -15.60
N PRO A 31 23.23 8.74 -15.29
CA PRO A 31 23.78 7.50 -14.74
C PRO A 31 23.03 7.00 -13.50
N GLU A 32 22.83 5.69 -13.39
CA GLU A 32 22.00 5.06 -12.36
C GLU A 32 22.30 5.57 -10.94
N LYS A 33 23.58 5.66 -10.56
CA LYS A 33 23.98 6.14 -9.22
C LYS A 33 23.50 7.56 -8.95
N LYS A 34 23.62 8.46 -9.93
CA LYS A 34 23.14 9.86 -9.81
C LYS A 34 21.61 9.90 -9.79
N PHE A 35 20.95 9.08 -10.62
CA PHE A 35 19.50 8.96 -10.64
C PHE A 35 18.97 8.54 -9.27
N LEU A 36 19.55 7.51 -8.64
CA LEU A 36 19.12 7.04 -7.31
C LEU A 36 19.29 8.11 -6.23
N ASN A 37 20.38 8.90 -6.29
CA ASN A 37 20.57 10.00 -5.35
C ASN A 37 19.51 11.09 -5.54
N TYR A 38 19.26 11.53 -6.79
CA TYR A 38 18.23 12.52 -7.06
C TYR A 38 16.86 12.03 -6.64
N LEU A 39 16.54 10.78 -6.95
CA LEU A 39 15.28 10.15 -6.57
C LEU A 39 15.09 10.12 -5.05
N PHE A 40 16.11 9.67 -4.31
CA PHE A 40 16.05 9.59 -2.85
C PHE A 40 15.88 10.97 -2.21
N PHE A 41 16.74 11.95 -2.57
CA PHE A 41 16.67 13.27 -1.96
C PHE A 41 15.42 14.06 -2.37
N SER A 42 14.95 13.91 -3.60
CA SER A 42 13.66 14.49 -4.01
C SER A 42 12.49 13.87 -3.24
N ALA A 43 12.47 12.56 -3.11
CA ALA A 43 11.47 11.86 -2.33
C ALA A 43 11.51 12.25 -0.85
N LEU A 44 12.70 12.32 -0.25
CA LEU A 44 12.89 12.72 1.13
C LEU A 44 12.46 14.18 1.36
N GLY A 45 12.89 15.10 0.51
CA GLY A 45 12.53 16.51 0.61
C GLY A 45 11.04 16.75 0.58
N LEU A 46 10.32 16.10 -0.36
CA LEU A 46 8.85 16.19 -0.45
C LEU A 46 8.16 15.65 0.80
N ARG A 47 8.64 14.52 1.35
CA ARG A 47 8.04 13.89 2.52
C ARG A 47 8.32 14.68 3.80
N VAL A 48 9.55 15.16 3.97
CA VAL A 48 9.91 16.02 5.11
C VAL A 48 9.10 17.33 5.06
N PHE A 49 9.02 17.96 3.89
CA PHE A 49 8.17 19.14 3.71
C PHE A 49 6.72 18.85 4.13
N TRP A 50 6.15 17.72 3.67
CA TRP A 50 4.78 17.35 4.00
C TRP A 50 4.60 17.04 5.49
N VAL A 51 5.56 16.39 6.13
CA VAL A 51 5.54 16.11 7.58
C VAL A 51 5.49 17.41 8.38
N VAL A 52 6.35 18.38 8.06
CA VAL A 52 6.38 19.67 8.75
C VAL A 52 5.10 20.47 8.47
N PHE A 53 4.67 20.51 7.21
CA PHE A 53 3.43 21.17 6.82
C PHE A 53 2.21 20.58 7.54
N SER A 54 2.04 19.28 7.54
CA SER A 54 0.91 18.60 8.18
C SER A 54 0.93 18.77 9.71
N TYR A 55 2.13 18.73 10.33
CA TYR A 55 2.28 18.99 11.75
C TYR A 55 1.74 20.38 12.13
N ILE A 56 2.17 21.41 11.39
CA ILE A 56 1.71 22.80 11.62
C ILE A 56 0.21 22.93 11.30
N TYR A 57 -0.21 22.40 10.15
CA TYR A 57 -1.60 22.47 9.69
C TYR A 57 -2.58 21.86 10.69
N TYR A 58 -2.31 20.67 11.17
CA TYR A 58 -3.19 20.01 12.15
C TYR A 58 -3.14 20.72 13.49
N THR A 59 -1.98 21.13 13.98
CA THR A 59 -1.88 21.88 15.24
C THR A 59 -2.72 23.17 15.22
N LEU A 60 -2.73 23.89 14.09
CA LEU A 60 -3.54 25.11 13.93
C LEU A 60 -5.05 24.83 13.85
N ASN A 61 -5.46 23.69 13.28
CA ASN A 61 -6.88 23.41 13.03
C ASN A 61 -7.54 22.54 14.11
N THR A 62 -6.79 21.69 14.81
CA THR A 62 -7.32 20.76 15.81
C THR A 62 -6.81 21.05 17.22
N GLY A 63 -5.85 21.97 17.38
CA GLY A 63 -5.20 22.27 18.67
C GLY A 63 -4.12 21.27 19.07
N ILE A 64 -4.00 20.14 18.36
CA ILE A 64 -3.01 19.07 18.57
C ILE A 64 -2.42 18.67 17.23
N PRO A 65 -1.17 18.15 17.17
CA PRO A 65 -0.54 17.82 15.88
C PRO A 65 -1.06 16.48 15.29
N PHE A 66 -2.34 16.19 15.41
CA PHE A 66 -3.01 15.01 14.87
C PHE A 66 -4.11 15.41 13.89
N GLU A 67 -4.35 14.53 12.92
CA GLU A 67 -5.39 14.69 11.91
C GLU A 67 -6.81 14.72 12.52
N PHE A 68 -7.76 15.20 11.74
CA PHE A 68 -9.17 15.15 12.13
C PHE A 68 -9.62 13.70 12.37
N SER A 69 -10.35 13.45 13.45
CA SER A 69 -10.81 12.10 13.83
C SER A 69 -9.66 11.09 13.96
N ALA A 70 -8.60 11.46 14.66
CA ALA A 70 -7.33 10.78 14.76
C ALA A 70 -7.33 9.53 15.69
N GLY A 71 -8.42 8.75 15.73
CA GLY A 71 -8.56 7.63 16.67
C GLY A 71 -7.36 6.68 16.71
N ASP A 72 -6.98 6.13 15.57
CA ASP A 72 -5.83 5.21 15.47
C ASP A 72 -4.50 5.90 15.79
N SER A 73 -4.29 7.13 15.29
CA SER A 73 -3.05 7.89 15.52
C SER A 73 -2.84 8.23 16.98
N LEU A 74 -3.92 8.61 17.68
CA LEU A 74 -3.89 8.88 19.12
C LEU A 74 -3.64 7.60 19.90
N TRP A 75 -4.32 6.52 19.56
CA TRP A 75 -4.12 5.24 20.20
C TRP A 75 -2.66 4.75 20.07
N TYR A 76 -2.06 4.80 18.90
CA TYR A 76 -0.65 4.45 18.72
C TYR A 76 0.28 5.33 19.55
N TYR A 77 -0.03 6.63 19.63
CA TYR A 77 0.74 7.56 20.43
C TYR A 77 0.65 7.22 21.92
N GLU A 78 -0.57 7.10 22.48
CA GLU A 78 -0.82 6.83 23.89
C GLU A 78 -0.16 5.51 24.33
N GLU A 79 -0.35 4.44 23.55
CA GLU A 79 0.29 3.13 23.79
C GLU A 79 1.82 3.22 23.78
N SER A 80 2.38 3.96 22.84
CA SER A 80 3.84 4.09 22.72
C SER A 80 4.45 4.89 23.87
N ILE A 81 3.76 5.94 24.33
CA ILE A 81 4.22 6.73 25.48
C ILE A 81 4.03 5.98 26.78
N GLY A 82 2.89 5.28 26.96
CA GLY A 82 2.66 4.41 28.13
C GLY A 82 3.76 3.35 28.32
N ASN A 83 4.32 2.85 27.22
CA ASN A 83 5.40 1.87 27.21
C ASN A 83 6.81 2.47 27.30
N ARG A 84 6.98 3.80 27.29
CA ARG A 84 8.29 4.47 27.21
C ARG A 84 9.25 4.06 28.31
N ASP A 85 8.79 4.04 29.54
CA ASP A 85 9.64 3.80 30.73
C ASP A 85 9.79 2.30 31.05
N SER A 86 9.04 1.43 30.39
CA SER A 86 9.10 -0.02 30.53
C SER A 86 10.39 -0.61 29.92
N SER A 87 10.88 -1.74 30.42
CA SER A 87 12.00 -2.45 29.79
C SER A 87 11.61 -2.99 28.39
N ILE A 88 12.60 -3.18 27.52
CA ILE A 88 12.33 -3.75 26.17
C ILE A 88 11.69 -5.14 26.28
N SER A 89 12.12 -5.97 27.24
CA SER A 89 11.53 -7.29 27.45
C SER A 89 10.09 -7.21 27.95
N SER A 90 9.76 -6.22 28.80
CA SER A 90 8.39 -5.98 29.26
C SER A 90 7.48 -5.56 28.11
N ILE A 91 7.94 -4.63 27.25
CA ILE A 91 7.19 -4.21 26.06
C ILE A 91 6.98 -5.40 25.12
N TRP A 92 8.01 -6.22 24.91
CA TRP A 92 7.91 -7.41 24.08
C TRP A 92 6.86 -8.39 24.61
N ASN A 93 6.92 -8.72 25.92
CA ASN A 93 5.96 -9.63 26.51
C ASN A 93 4.52 -9.09 26.40
N TYR A 94 4.32 -7.82 26.74
CA TYR A 94 3.00 -7.17 26.64
C TYR A 94 2.42 -7.22 25.22
N LEU A 95 3.24 -6.92 24.20
CA LEU A 95 2.76 -6.78 22.81
C LEU A 95 2.70 -8.10 22.03
N PHE A 96 3.48 -9.12 22.40
CA PHE A 96 3.61 -10.33 21.59
C PHE A 96 3.37 -11.64 22.35
N VAL A 97 3.38 -11.62 23.66
CA VAL A 97 3.17 -12.83 24.49
C VAL A 97 1.82 -12.79 25.18
N ASP A 98 1.49 -11.66 25.82
CA ASP A 98 0.27 -11.51 26.64
C ASP A 98 -0.95 -11.09 25.82
N THR A 99 -0.78 -10.81 24.52
CA THR A 99 -1.86 -10.33 23.63
C THR A 99 -2.56 -11.49 22.91
N THR A 100 -3.83 -11.29 22.60
CA THR A 100 -4.62 -12.19 21.76
C THR A 100 -4.48 -11.87 20.27
N THR A 101 -4.01 -10.65 19.92
CA THR A 101 -3.84 -10.20 18.55
C THR A 101 -2.43 -9.68 18.33
N VAL A 102 -1.77 -10.09 17.25
CA VAL A 102 -0.41 -9.66 16.88
C VAL A 102 -0.44 -8.47 15.91
N SER A 103 -1.56 -8.27 15.22
CA SER A 103 -1.74 -7.16 14.30
C SER A 103 -1.60 -5.82 15.05
N ASP A 104 -0.92 -4.87 14.43
CA ASP A 104 -0.60 -3.55 14.97
C ASP A 104 0.49 -3.49 16.05
N SER A 105 0.76 -4.60 16.76
CA SER A 105 1.76 -4.65 17.85
C SER A 105 3.17 -4.25 17.38
N GLY A 106 3.53 -4.60 16.15
CA GLY A 106 4.84 -4.24 15.56
C GLY A 106 5.04 -2.73 15.43
N TYR A 107 3.98 -1.98 15.11
CA TYR A 107 4.07 -0.53 15.00
C TYR A 107 4.15 0.14 16.38
N VAL A 108 3.35 -0.31 17.35
CA VAL A 108 3.43 0.14 18.75
C VAL A 108 4.83 -0.12 19.30
N PHE A 109 5.39 -1.31 19.09
CA PHE A 109 6.76 -1.65 19.51
C PHE A 109 7.80 -0.68 18.92
N TYR A 110 7.72 -0.43 17.62
CA TYR A 110 8.60 0.52 16.93
C TYR A 110 8.48 1.92 17.51
N LEU A 111 7.26 2.43 17.72
CA LEU A 111 7.03 3.75 18.30
C LEU A 111 7.52 3.84 19.75
N SER A 112 7.33 2.78 20.55
CA SER A 112 7.83 2.70 21.93
C SER A 112 9.36 2.79 21.99
N LEU A 113 10.06 2.17 21.04
CA LEU A 113 11.51 2.34 20.93
C LEU A 113 11.92 3.76 20.55
N LEU A 114 11.18 4.39 19.63
CA LEU A 114 11.47 5.77 19.25
C LEU A 114 11.15 6.76 20.39
N SER A 115 10.08 6.54 21.16
CA SER A 115 9.73 7.38 22.31
C SER A 115 10.80 7.34 23.42
N LYS A 116 11.47 6.21 23.60
CA LYS A 116 12.63 6.10 24.52
C LYS A 116 13.81 6.99 24.07
N ILE A 117 14.00 7.16 22.76
CA ILE A 117 15.13 7.90 22.20
C ILE A 117 14.79 9.41 22.07
N PHE A 118 13.61 9.73 21.57
CA PHE A 118 13.21 11.08 21.16
C PHE A 118 12.16 11.73 22.08
N GLY A 119 11.67 11.01 23.10
CA GLY A 119 10.62 11.51 23.99
C GLY A 119 9.24 11.49 23.32
N GLU A 120 8.37 12.40 23.73
CA GLU A 120 6.93 12.44 23.38
C GLU A 120 6.63 13.16 22.06
N ASN A 121 7.62 13.80 21.46
CA ASN A 121 7.38 14.61 20.27
C ASN A 121 7.17 13.74 19.02
N ILE A 122 5.94 13.75 18.51
CA ILE A 122 5.53 12.96 17.34
C ILE A 122 6.22 13.35 16.03
N LEU A 123 6.85 14.52 15.97
CA LEU A 123 7.55 14.98 14.77
C LEU A 123 8.70 14.04 14.41
N TYR A 124 9.46 13.55 15.40
CA TYR A 124 10.59 12.67 15.16
C TYR A 124 10.21 11.32 14.55
N PRO A 125 9.23 10.56 15.08
CA PRO A 125 8.76 9.34 14.44
C PRO A 125 8.29 9.56 12.99
N ARG A 126 7.58 10.67 12.71
CA ARG A 126 7.14 11.01 11.34
C ARG A 126 8.31 11.31 10.42
N LEU A 127 9.37 12.00 10.89
CA LEU A 127 10.59 12.25 10.11
C LEU A 127 11.34 10.95 9.82
N VAL A 128 11.43 10.03 10.79
CA VAL A 128 12.02 8.70 10.57
C VAL A 128 11.21 7.91 9.54
N ASN A 129 9.87 7.94 9.64
CA ASN A 129 8.99 7.33 8.64
C ASN A 129 9.17 7.95 7.24
N ALA A 130 9.45 9.26 7.14
CA ALA A 130 9.75 9.91 5.88
C ALA A 130 11.05 9.37 5.23
N CYS A 131 12.07 9.03 6.04
CA CYS A 131 13.29 8.38 5.55
C CYS A 131 13.00 6.96 5.03
N PHE A 132 12.21 6.16 5.74
CA PHE A 132 11.77 4.85 5.26
C PHE A 132 10.96 4.95 3.97
N SER A 133 10.04 5.90 3.89
CA SER A 133 9.24 6.13 2.69
C SER A 133 10.08 6.58 1.49
N ALA A 134 11.10 7.41 1.69
CA ALA A 134 12.05 7.77 0.63
C ALA A 134 12.88 6.56 0.17
N THR A 135 13.30 5.71 1.11
CA THR A 135 14.01 4.46 0.81
C THR A 135 13.11 3.49 0.03
N THR A 136 11.81 3.45 0.33
CA THR A 136 10.82 2.65 -0.42
C THR A 136 10.85 2.96 -1.91
N VAL A 137 10.98 4.23 -2.29
CA VAL A 137 11.05 4.64 -3.70
C VAL A 137 12.27 4.06 -4.40
N VAL A 138 13.43 4.03 -3.72
CA VAL A 138 14.67 3.44 -4.24
C VAL A 138 14.56 1.92 -4.37
N LEU A 139 13.95 1.26 -3.38
CA LEU A 139 13.74 -0.20 -3.43
C LEU A 139 12.75 -0.57 -4.54
N LEU A 140 11.72 0.25 -4.74
CA LEU A 140 10.75 0.06 -5.81
C LEU A 140 11.41 0.15 -7.20
N TYR A 141 12.34 1.10 -7.40
CA TYR A 141 13.16 1.14 -8.62
C TYR A 141 13.88 -0.18 -8.87
N LYS A 142 14.59 -0.70 -7.85
CA LYS A 142 15.35 -1.95 -7.98
C LYS A 142 14.45 -3.15 -8.31
N LEU A 143 13.30 -3.24 -7.64
CA LEU A 143 12.30 -4.27 -7.92
C LEU A 143 11.74 -4.14 -9.33
N ALA A 144 11.32 -2.96 -9.73
CA ALA A 144 10.75 -2.69 -11.04
C ALA A 144 11.77 -2.93 -12.16
N LYS A 145 13.01 -2.44 -12.01
CA LYS A 145 14.11 -2.67 -12.99
C LYS A 145 14.31 -4.15 -13.28
N ARG A 146 14.29 -5.01 -12.25
CA ARG A 146 14.44 -6.48 -12.45
C ARG A 146 13.26 -7.12 -13.16
N ASN A 147 12.05 -6.60 -12.95
CA ASN A 147 10.82 -7.19 -13.48
C ASN A 147 10.43 -6.68 -14.88
N ILE A 148 10.64 -5.38 -15.13
CA ILE A 148 10.15 -4.68 -16.34
C ILE A 148 11.22 -3.86 -17.07
N GLY A 149 12.49 -3.99 -16.69
CA GLY A 149 13.61 -3.32 -17.32
C GLY A 149 13.91 -1.92 -16.75
N GLU A 150 15.01 -1.32 -17.23
CA GLU A 150 15.55 -0.05 -16.72
C GLU A 150 14.58 1.11 -16.92
N GLU A 151 14.02 1.27 -18.12
CA GLU A 151 13.09 2.35 -18.43
C GLU A 151 11.82 2.28 -17.58
N GLY A 152 11.20 1.11 -17.52
CA GLY A 152 10.04 0.89 -16.65
C GLY A 152 10.36 1.11 -15.17
N GLY A 153 11.55 0.71 -14.74
CA GLY A 153 12.02 0.93 -13.38
C GLY A 153 12.12 2.41 -13.01
N ARG A 154 12.66 3.24 -13.90
CA ARG A 154 12.76 4.69 -13.72
C ARG A 154 11.38 5.33 -13.64
N ILE A 155 10.47 4.98 -14.54
CA ILE A 155 9.09 5.50 -14.54
C ILE A 155 8.37 5.11 -13.25
N ALA A 156 8.43 3.85 -12.84
CA ALA A 156 7.79 3.37 -11.61
C ALA A 156 8.28 4.13 -10.37
N ALA A 157 9.58 4.35 -10.28
CA ALA A 157 10.20 5.06 -9.16
C ALA A 157 9.82 6.56 -9.14
N ILE A 158 9.78 7.20 -10.29
CA ILE A 158 9.32 8.59 -10.42
C ILE A 158 7.85 8.70 -10.01
N PHE A 159 7.00 7.76 -10.43
CA PHE A 159 5.62 7.69 -9.96
C PHE A 159 5.52 7.55 -8.45
N ALA A 160 6.31 6.66 -7.84
CA ALA A 160 6.32 6.50 -6.39
C ALA A 160 6.88 7.73 -5.66
N CYS A 161 7.80 8.47 -6.28
CA CYS A 161 8.32 9.73 -5.73
C CYS A 161 7.22 10.79 -5.57
N PHE A 162 6.37 10.95 -6.59
CA PHE A 162 5.35 12.00 -6.66
C PHE A 162 3.93 11.53 -6.33
N MET A 163 3.72 10.23 -6.05
CA MET A 163 2.39 9.70 -5.72
C MET A 163 1.82 10.34 -4.45
N PRO A 164 0.70 11.09 -4.55
CA PRO A 164 0.18 11.86 -3.41
C PRO A 164 -0.11 11.00 -2.18
N ASN A 165 -0.69 9.80 -2.36
CA ASN A 165 -0.97 8.89 -1.24
C ASN A 165 0.32 8.50 -0.48
N LEU A 166 1.43 8.24 -1.19
CA LEU A 166 2.71 7.90 -0.57
C LEU A 166 3.37 9.09 0.15
N ILE A 167 3.01 10.32 -0.20
CA ILE A 167 3.47 11.53 0.48
C ILE A 167 2.56 11.82 1.68
N PHE A 168 1.26 11.78 1.49
CA PHE A 168 0.25 12.14 2.47
C PHE A 168 0.37 11.36 3.79
N TYR A 169 0.51 10.04 3.71
CA TYR A 169 0.59 9.19 4.91
C TYR A 169 1.83 9.43 5.78
N ASN A 170 2.86 10.11 5.28
CA ASN A 170 4.00 10.49 6.12
C ASN A 170 3.67 11.62 7.11
N GLY A 171 2.67 12.42 6.80
CA GLY A 171 2.17 13.49 7.70
C GLY A 171 1.29 12.98 8.83
N LEU A 172 0.89 11.71 8.82
CA LEU A 172 0.04 11.10 9.83
C LEU A 172 0.86 10.24 10.80
N HIS A 173 0.34 10.05 12.02
CA HIS A 173 1.00 9.18 13.00
C HIS A 173 0.50 7.72 12.87
N LEU A 174 0.57 7.20 11.64
CA LEU A 174 0.02 5.91 11.24
C LEU A 174 1.10 4.96 10.73
N LYS A 175 0.84 3.67 10.79
CA LYS A 175 1.76 2.60 10.39
C LYS A 175 2.01 2.50 8.88
N GLU A 176 1.17 3.11 8.06
CA GLU A 176 1.12 2.92 6.61
C GLU A 176 2.45 3.18 5.91
N SER A 177 3.17 4.24 6.27
CA SER A 177 4.46 4.57 5.64
C SER A 177 5.53 3.52 5.92
N LEU A 178 5.67 3.08 7.17
CA LEU A 178 6.62 2.03 7.55
C LEU A 178 6.20 0.66 7.01
N MET A 179 4.90 0.36 7.04
CA MET A 179 4.34 -0.87 6.48
C MET A 179 4.63 -0.99 4.98
N LEU A 180 4.49 0.09 4.21
CA LEU A 180 4.84 0.11 2.78
C LEU A 180 6.33 -0.12 2.54
N PHE A 181 7.19 0.44 3.40
CA PHE A 181 8.63 0.15 3.35
C PHE A 181 8.89 -1.34 3.55
N LEU A 182 8.29 -1.95 4.56
CA LEU A 182 8.46 -3.39 4.84
C LEU A 182 7.97 -4.26 3.68
N ILE A 183 6.83 -3.93 3.08
CA ILE A 183 6.28 -4.62 1.90
C ILE A 183 7.27 -4.56 0.74
N VAL A 184 7.70 -3.36 0.36
CA VAL A 184 8.57 -3.18 -0.81
C VAL A 184 9.96 -3.77 -0.55
N ALA A 185 10.47 -3.65 0.68
CA ALA A 185 11.72 -4.29 1.09
C ALA A 185 11.61 -5.82 1.00
N TYR A 186 10.52 -6.40 1.49
CA TYR A 186 10.26 -7.83 1.35
C TYR A 186 10.20 -8.26 -0.12
N LEU A 187 9.37 -7.58 -0.92
CA LEU A 187 9.22 -7.93 -2.34
C LEU A 187 10.55 -7.80 -3.10
N GLU A 188 11.34 -6.77 -2.81
CA GLU A 188 12.66 -6.56 -3.43
C GLU A 188 13.64 -7.66 -3.04
N ARG A 189 13.71 -8.02 -1.76
CA ARG A 189 14.64 -9.03 -1.26
C ARG A 189 14.23 -10.45 -1.66
N ALA A 190 12.96 -10.77 -1.59
CA ALA A 190 12.43 -12.07 -1.99
C ALA A 190 12.55 -12.28 -3.50
N ASP A 191 12.23 -11.27 -4.33
CA ASP A 191 12.44 -11.34 -5.80
C ASP A 191 13.92 -11.53 -6.15
N ASN A 192 14.82 -10.84 -5.46
CA ASN A 192 16.26 -11.04 -5.64
C ASN A 192 16.70 -12.46 -5.23
N LEU A 193 16.19 -12.97 -4.14
CA LEU A 193 16.44 -14.34 -3.67
C LEU A 193 15.97 -15.37 -4.72
N LEU A 194 14.74 -15.23 -5.23
CA LEU A 194 14.17 -16.13 -6.25
C LEU A 194 14.99 -16.18 -7.54
N ARG A 195 15.62 -15.06 -7.92
CA ARG A 195 16.42 -14.95 -9.16
C ARG A 195 17.91 -15.26 -8.98
N SER A 196 18.40 -15.28 -7.74
CA SER A 196 19.81 -15.47 -7.44
C SER A 196 20.25 -16.91 -7.67
N LYS A 197 21.42 -17.09 -8.28
CA LYS A 197 22.08 -18.40 -8.42
C LYS A 197 22.92 -18.76 -7.19
N LYS A 198 23.37 -17.74 -6.44
CA LYS A 198 24.17 -17.91 -5.22
C LYS A 198 23.39 -17.38 -4.03
N TYR A 199 23.43 -18.10 -2.92
CA TYR A 199 22.70 -17.75 -1.70
C TYR A 199 23.69 -17.47 -0.59
N SER A 200 23.51 -16.33 0.07
CA SER A 200 24.13 -16.05 1.36
C SER A 200 23.08 -16.26 2.47
N ILE A 201 23.53 -16.53 3.67
CA ILE A 201 22.65 -16.66 4.85
C ILE A 201 21.79 -15.40 4.99
N VAL A 202 22.37 -14.22 4.83
CA VAL A 202 21.66 -12.93 4.91
C VAL A 202 20.57 -12.81 3.85
N SER A 203 20.78 -13.32 2.64
CA SER A 203 19.78 -13.25 1.57
C SER A 203 18.55 -14.15 1.85
N ILE A 204 18.65 -15.11 2.77
CA ILE A 204 17.53 -15.96 3.20
C ILE A 204 16.90 -15.39 4.48
N ILE A 205 17.70 -15.01 5.48
CA ILE A 205 17.19 -14.55 6.79
C ILE A 205 16.45 -13.23 6.64
N LEU A 206 16.93 -12.29 5.81
CA LEU A 206 16.34 -10.97 5.70
C LEU A 206 14.90 -10.98 5.15
N PRO A 207 14.55 -11.68 4.05
CA PRO A 207 13.16 -11.82 3.62
C PRO A 207 12.29 -12.54 4.66
N ALA A 208 12.82 -13.57 5.35
CA ALA A 208 12.09 -14.26 6.41
C ALA A 208 11.77 -13.32 7.57
N PHE A 209 12.75 -12.53 8.03
CA PHE A 209 12.54 -11.54 9.07
C PHE A 209 11.49 -10.49 8.66
N LEU A 210 11.57 -10.00 7.41
CA LEU A 210 10.60 -9.03 6.90
C LEU A 210 9.16 -9.59 6.85
N VAL A 211 8.99 -10.86 6.48
CA VAL A 211 7.67 -11.52 6.52
C VAL A 211 7.14 -11.59 7.95
N LEU A 212 7.95 -12.04 8.90
CA LEU A 212 7.56 -12.09 10.32
C LEU A 212 7.16 -10.71 10.82
N THR A 213 7.93 -9.68 10.47
CA THR A 213 7.59 -8.31 10.82
C THR A 213 6.27 -7.86 10.16
N LEU A 214 5.99 -8.26 8.91
CA LEU A 214 4.71 -7.94 8.25
C LEU A 214 3.51 -8.51 8.98
N PHE A 215 3.61 -9.71 9.57
CA PHE A 215 2.55 -10.28 10.41
C PHE A 215 2.23 -9.37 11.60
N THR A 216 3.23 -8.79 12.25
CA THR A 216 3.03 -7.91 13.41
C THR A 216 2.46 -6.54 13.06
N PHE A 217 2.53 -6.13 11.79
CA PHE A 217 1.90 -4.89 11.29
C PHE A 217 0.48 -5.12 10.78
N ARG A 218 0.28 -6.22 10.08
CA ARG A 218 -1.03 -6.65 9.56
C ARG A 218 -0.95 -8.11 9.11
N THR A 219 -1.62 -8.99 9.80
CA THR A 219 -1.59 -10.45 9.60
C THR A 219 -1.85 -10.84 8.15
N VAL A 220 -2.83 -10.21 7.51
CA VAL A 220 -3.16 -10.43 6.10
C VAL A 220 -1.99 -10.15 5.15
N LEU A 221 -1.12 -9.19 5.47
CA LEU A 221 0.06 -8.89 4.63
C LEU A 221 1.12 -9.98 4.73
N GLY A 222 1.36 -10.49 5.93
CA GLY A 222 2.24 -11.63 6.14
C GLY A 222 1.76 -12.86 5.37
N ALA A 223 0.47 -13.17 5.46
CA ALA A 223 -0.15 -14.28 4.73
C ALA A 223 -0.04 -14.11 3.21
N ALA A 224 -0.34 -12.92 2.68
CA ALA A 224 -0.21 -12.62 1.25
C ALA A 224 1.25 -12.70 0.78
N ALA A 225 2.22 -12.28 1.60
CA ALA A 225 3.65 -12.37 1.31
C ALA A 225 4.13 -13.83 1.20
N VAL A 226 3.70 -14.68 2.13
CA VAL A 226 3.98 -16.13 2.10
C VAL A 226 3.35 -16.77 0.87
N PHE A 227 2.08 -16.51 0.62
CA PHE A 227 1.37 -17.05 -0.55
C PHE A 227 2.07 -16.65 -1.87
N ALA A 228 2.46 -15.39 -2.01
CA ALA A 228 3.17 -14.90 -3.19
C ALA A 228 4.51 -15.63 -3.39
N PHE A 229 5.24 -15.86 -2.32
CA PHE A 229 6.52 -16.56 -2.39
C PHE A 229 6.35 -18.02 -2.83
N VAL A 230 5.40 -18.75 -2.24
CA VAL A 230 5.08 -20.13 -2.63
C VAL A 230 4.62 -20.19 -4.08
N THR A 231 3.73 -19.30 -4.49
CA THR A 231 3.26 -19.23 -5.88
C THR A 231 4.42 -18.96 -6.86
N ALA A 232 5.33 -18.07 -6.50
CA ALA A 232 6.50 -17.79 -7.34
C ALA A 232 7.42 -19.02 -7.46
N LEU A 233 7.62 -19.79 -6.42
CA LEU A 233 8.40 -21.04 -6.48
C LEU A 233 7.80 -22.05 -7.47
N VAL A 234 6.48 -22.08 -7.59
CA VAL A 234 5.78 -23.01 -8.51
C VAL A 234 5.83 -22.52 -9.97
N PHE A 235 5.57 -21.22 -10.19
CA PHE A 235 5.33 -20.68 -11.54
C PHE A 235 6.53 -19.99 -12.19
N THR A 236 7.56 -19.62 -11.43
CA THR A 236 8.72 -18.93 -11.99
C THR A 236 9.69 -19.91 -12.63
N ASN A 237 10.07 -19.66 -13.88
CA ASN A 237 11.05 -20.47 -14.65
C ASN A 237 12.50 -20.27 -14.19
N THR A 238 12.73 -20.06 -12.92
CA THR A 238 14.08 -19.85 -12.40
C THR A 238 14.72 -21.16 -11.97
N SER A 239 16.05 -21.19 -11.98
CA SER A 239 16.90 -22.34 -11.62
C SER A 239 16.65 -22.93 -10.22
N VAL A 240 15.73 -22.36 -9.46
CA VAL A 240 15.32 -22.80 -8.12
C VAL A 240 14.65 -24.19 -8.15
N ILE A 241 13.89 -24.49 -9.21
CA ILE A 241 13.19 -25.79 -9.34
C ILE A 241 14.18 -26.96 -9.47
N GLY A 242 15.40 -26.74 -9.99
CA GLY A 242 16.45 -27.77 -10.06
C GLY A 242 17.05 -28.19 -8.73
N ASN A 243 16.74 -27.52 -7.64
CA ASN A 243 17.35 -27.76 -6.34
C ASN A 243 16.30 -28.12 -5.27
N LYS A 244 15.82 -29.37 -5.30
CA LYS A 244 14.84 -29.92 -4.33
C LYS A 244 15.18 -29.66 -2.86
N LYS A 245 16.48 -29.64 -2.50
CA LYS A 245 16.92 -29.35 -1.13
C LYS A 245 16.64 -27.90 -0.70
N ARG A 246 16.70 -26.94 -1.61
CA ARG A 246 16.41 -25.52 -1.34
C ARG A 246 14.92 -25.28 -1.18
N PHE A 247 14.11 -25.91 -2.02
CA PHE A 247 12.66 -25.91 -1.88
C PHE A 247 12.25 -26.44 -0.50
N MET A 248 12.80 -27.58 -0.10
CA MET A 248 12.53 -28.13 1.25
C MET A 248 12.94 -27.16 2.36
N LEU A 249 14.15 -26.58 2.34
CA LEU A 249 14.61 -25.66 3.40
C LEU A 249 13.75 -24.41 3.50
N ILE A 250 13.35 -23.82 2.38
CA ILE A 250 12.50 -22.62 2.35
C ILE A 250 11.08 -22.99 2.79
N SER A 251 10.53 -24.11 2.31
CA SER A 251 9.20 -24.59 2.73
C SER A 251 9.16 -24.94 4.21
N TRP A 252 10.19 -25.58 4.74
CA TRP A 252 10.31 -25.86 6.17
C TRP A 252 10.50 -24.59 7.01
N GLY A 253 11.28 -23.61 6.51
CA GLY A 253 11.43 -22.33 7.18
C GLY A 253 10.12 -21.54 7.25
N VAL A 254 9.36 -21.53 6.15
CA VAL A 254 8.03 -20.93 6.10
C VAL A 254 7.04 -21.67 6.99
N LEU A 255 7.05 -23.01 6.97
CA LEU A 255 6.20 -23.82 7.81
C LEU A 255 6.55 -23.64 9.29
N ALA A 256 7.84 -23.60 9.64
CA ALA A 256 8.28 -23.35 11.02
C ALA A 256 7.88 -21.93 11.50
N ALA A 257 7.99 -20.93 10.65
CA ALA A 257 7.50 -19.58 10.96
C ALA A 257 5.98 -19.59 11.18
N PHE A 258 5.24 -20.33 10.36
CA PHE A 258 3.79 -20.46 10.48
C PHE A 258 3.38 -21.24 11.75
N THR A 259 4.14 -22.27 12.14
CA THR A 259 3.86 -23.02 13.38
C THR A 259 4.24 -22.25 14.64
N LEU A 260 5.31 -21.45 14.61
CA LEU A 260 5.72 -20.62 15.75
C LEU A 260 4.74 -19.46 16.01
N THR A 261 4.06 -19.00 14.99
CA THR A 261 3.05 -17.91 15.08
C THR A 261 1.61 -18.43 14.95
N GLY A 262 1.43 -19.71 14.65
CA GLY A 262 0.20 -20.29 14.12
C GLY A 262 -1.03 -20.21 15.03
N GLY A 263 -0.86 -20.32 16.34
CA GLY A 263 -2.01 -20.25 17.26
C GLY A 263 -2.67 -18.87 17.25
N THR A 264 -1.90 -17.82 17.38
CA THR A 264 -2.39 -16.44 17.42
C THR A 264 -2.91 -15.97 16.05
N ILE A 265 -2.24 -16.39 14.95
CA ILE A 265 -2.68 -16.05 13.59
C ILE A 265 -3.96 -16.78 13.22
N VAL A 266 -4.11 -18.04 13.58
CA VAL A 266 -5.35 -18.80 13.33
C VAL A 266 -6.50 -18.17 14.10
N ASN A 267 -6.33 -17.87 15.38
CA ASN A 267 -7.34 -17.21 16.20
C ASN A 267 -7.70 -15.82 15.64
N GLU A 268 -6.74 -15.06 15.12
CA GLU A 268 -6.98 -13.75 14.51
C GLU A 268 -7.73 -13.90 13.19
N VAL A 269 -7.41 -14.89 12.35
CA VAL A 269 -8.15 -15.19 11.12
C VAL A 269 -9.56 -15.67 11.42
N ASP A 270 -9.75 -16.51 12.41
CA ASP A 270 -11.06 -16.98 12.86
C ASP A 270 -11.89 -15.80 13.41
N GLY A 271 -11.29 -14.94 14.24
CA GLY A 271 -11.93 -13.69 14.68
C GLY A 271 -12.32 -12.78 13.53
N TYR A 272 -11.47 -12.63 12.50
CA TYR A 272 -11.82 -11.88 11.29
C TYR A 272 -12.99 -12.51 10.50
N LEU A 273 -13.11 -13.82 10.51
CA LEU A 273 -14.19 -14.54 9.84
C LEU A 273 -15.50 -14.44 10.64
N GLU A 274 -15.45 -14.54 11.96
CA GLU A 274 -16.60 -14.36 12.84
C GLU A 274 -17.08 -12.91 12.88
N ASP A 275 -16.18 -11.95 12.99
CA ASP A 275 -16.49 -10.52 12.93
C ASP A 275 -16.95 -10.04 11.55
N ARG A 276 -16.73 -10.84 10.50
CA ARG A 276 -17.12 -10.49 9.14
C ARG A 276 -18.62 -10.27 9.02
N GLU A 277 -19.42 -11.20 9.52
CA GLU A 277 -20.88 -11.11 9.44
C GLU A 277 -21.35 -9.91 10.25
N THR A 278 -20.84 -9.74 11.46
CA THR A 278 -21.15 -8.62 12.35
C THR A 278 -20.69 -7.27 11.78
N ASN A 279 -19.49 -7.19 11.20
CA ASN A 279 -18.97 -5.97 10.59
C ASN A 279 -19.69 -5.61 9.28
N VAL A 280 -20.03 -6.59 8.46
CA VAL A 280 -20.84 -6.39 7.25
C VAL A 280 -22.25 -5.97 7.64
N GLU A 281 -22.83 -6.56 8.66
CA GLU A 281 -24.15 -6.25 9.15
C GLU A 281 -24.20 -4.89 9.87
N ASN A 282 -23.22 -4.54 10.69
CA ASN A 282 -23.11 -3.23 11.31
C ASN A 282 -22.87 -2.11 10.28
N LYS A 283 -22.01 -2.32 9.29
CA LYS A 283 -21.86 -1.39 8.15
C LYS A 283 -23.13 -1.30 7.32
N ARG A 284 -23.84 -2.39 7.16
CA ARG A 284 -25.15 -2.47 6.51
C ARG A 284 -26.18 -1.69 7.32
N ASN A 285 -26.25 -1.87 8.61
CA ASN A 285 -27.21 -1.23 9.51
C ASN A 285 -26.94 0.26 9.69
N THR A 286 -25.70 0.70 9.87
CA THR A 286 -25.32 2.12 9.96
C THR A 286 -25.50 2.89 8.66
N GLN A 287 -25.33 2.23 7.52
CA GLN A 287 -25.56 2.85 6.20
C GLN A 287 -26.99 2.71 5.70
N THR A 288 -27.82 1.90 6.34
CA THR A 288 -29.04 1.34 5.72
C THR A 288 -30.35 1.77 6.30
N ALA A 289 -30.39 2.53 7.39
CA ALA A 289 -31.67 2.93 7.96
C ALA A 289 -32.58 3.69 6.94
N LYS A 290 -32.00 4.33 5.92
CA LYS A 290 -32.75 5.16 4.94
C LYS A 290 -32.40 4.95 3.46
N GLY A 291 -31.49 4.05 3.07
CA GLY A 291 -30.97 4.01 1.70
C GLY A 291 -31.55 2.88 0.81
N ASN A 292 -31.45 3.05 -0.50
CA ASN A 292 -31.91 2.10 -1.51
C ASN A 292 -31.13 0.77 -1.46
N GLN A 293 -31.82 -0.35 -1.29
CA GLN A 293 -31.21 -1.69 -1.17
C GLN A 293 -30.38 -2.10 -2.39
N TRP A 294 -30.78 -1.72 -3.60
CA TRP A 294 -30.06 -2.02 -4.83
C TRP A 294 -28.71 -1.29 -4.91
N ALA A 295 -28.67 -0.02 -4.52
CA ALA A 295 -27.44 0.74 -4.46
C ALA A 295 -26.43 0.13 -3.46
N LYS A 296 -26.93 -0.43 -2.37
CA LYS A 296 -26.12 -1.14 -1.35
C LYS A 296 -25.54 -2.44 -1.90
N TYR A 297 -26.36 -3.22 -2.59
CA TYR A 297 -25.95 -4.48 -3.22
C TYR A 297 -24.90 -4.22 -4.30
N ALA A 298 -25.12 -3.22 -5.15
CA ALA A 298 -24.20 -2.85 -6.21
C ALA A 298 -22.86 -2.36 -5.66
N THR A 299 -22.86 -1.54 -4.59
CA THR A 299 -21.62 -1.02 -3.98
C THR A 299 -20.86 -2.08 -3.19
N GLY A 300 -21.55 -3.02 -2.52
CA GLY A 300 -20.93 -4.03 -1.67
C GLY A 300 -20.43 -5.27 -2.42
N THR A 301 -21.12 -5.72 -3.46
CA THR A 301 -20.82 -7.00 -4.13
C THR A 301 -20.29 -6.86 -5.53
N VAL A 302 -20.89 -5.99 -6.37
CA VAL A 302 -20.52 -5.88 -7.78
C VAL A 302 -19.38 -4.89 -7.98
N MET A 303 -19.44 -3.75 -7.29
CA MET A 303 -18.41 -2.69 -7.46
C MET A 303 -17.22 -2.85 -6.50
N ALA A 304 -17.36 -3.57 -5.38
CA ALA A 304 -16.23 -3.81 -4.47
C ALA A 304 -15.02 -4.45 -5.16
N PRO A 305 -15.15 -5.51 -5.96
CA PRO A 305 -14.02 -6.04 -6.73
C PRO A 305 -13.43 -5.05 -7.73
N MET A 306 -14.27 -4.21 -8.37
CA MET A 306 -13.80 -3.19 -9.31
C MET A 306 -13.09 -2.04 -8.60
N MET A 307 -13.45 -1.72 -7.36
CA MET A 307 -12.76 -0.72 -6.53
C MET A 307 -11.31 -1.08 -6.23
N PHE A 308 -10.93 -2.34 -6.29
CA PHE A 308 -9.56 -2.78 -6.11
C PHE A 308 -8.61 -2.23 -7.16
N VAL A 309 -9.04 -2.32 -8.41
CA VAL A 309 -8.26 -1.79 -9.53
C VAL A 309 -8.45 -0.28 -9.61
N LEU A 310 -9.62 0.21 -9.21
CA LEU A 310 -10.10 1.56 -9.45
C LEU A 310 -10.99 2.09 -8.32
N PRO A 311 -10.49 2.30 -7.10
CA PRO A 311 -11.30 2.95 -6.09
C PRO A 311 -11.60 4.37 -6.54
N PHE A 312 -12.88 4.62 -6.84
CA PHE A 312 -13.33 5.96 -7.16
C PHE A 312 -13.47 6.77 -5.87
N PRO A 313 -12.87 7.97 -5.80
CA PRO A 313 -13.11 8.84 -4.67
C PRO A 313 -14.57 9.22 -4.64
N THR A 314 -15.13 9.30 -3.45
CA THR A 314 -16.47 9.82 -3.28
C THR A 314 -16.45 11.33 -3.49
N MET A 315 -17.26 11.79 -4.44
CA MET A 315 -17.52 13.23 -4.64
C MET A 315 -18.51 13.79 -3.61
N VAL A 316 -18.78 13.04 -2.54
CA VAL A 316 -19.78 13.39 -1.54
C VAL A 316 -19.08 13.88 -0.29
N ASP A 317 -19.44 15.05 0.17
CA ASP A 317 -19.02 15.60 1.44
C ASP A 317 -19.71 14.82 2.58
N VAL A 318 -18.91 14.27 3.45
CA VAL A 318 -19.40 13.65 4.68
C VAL A 318 -18.57 14.28 5.78
N ASP A 319 -19.23 14.86 6.76
CA ASP A 319 -18.62 15.64 7.84
C ASP A 319 -17.48 14.91 8.57
N GLU A 320 -17.49 13.57 8.53
CA GLU A 320 -16.50 12.71 9.16
C GLU A 320 -15.29 12.38 8.26
N GLN A 321 -15.18 12.92 7.04
CA GLN A 321 -14.17 12.51 6.04
C GLN A 321 -13.18 13.60 5.62
N TYR A 322 -12.90 14.60 6.45
CA TYR A 322 -11.96 15.68 6.13
C TYR A 322 -10.58 15.17 5.69
N ASN A 323 -10.07 14.10 6.31
CA ASN A 323 -8.79 13.53 5.94
C ASN A 323 -8.84 12.81 4.58
N GLN A 324 -9.94 12.15 4.26
CA GLN A 324 -10.10 11.43 2.99
C GLN A 324 -10.18 12.37 1.79
N GLN A 325 -10.65 13.58 1.97
CA GLN A 325 -10.72 14.57 0.90
C GLN A 325 -9.33 15.00 0.42
N MET A 326 -8.36 15.11 1.32
CA MET A 326 -6.96 15.39 0.95
C MET A 326 -6.32 14.23 0.18
N ILE A 327 -6.76 12.98 0.42
CA ILE A 327 -6.27 11.77 -0.25
C ILE A 327 -6.95 11.57 -1.61
N SER A 328 -8.11 12.16 -1.84
CA SER A 328 -8.92 11.97 -3.05
C SER A 328 -8.16 12.25 -4.34
N GLY A 329 -7.30 13.29 -4.34
CA GLY A 329 -6.44 13.59 -5.48
C GLY A 329 -5.52 12.43 -5.88
N GLY A 330 -4.93 11.75 -4.89
CA GLY A 330 -4.12 10.57 -5.13
C GLY A 330 -4.93 9.37 -5.65
N ASN A 331 -6.18 9.25 -5.22
CA ASN A 331 -7.08 8.22 -5.73
C ASN A 331 -7.43 8.47 -7.20
N TYR A 332 -7.64 9.71 -7.61
CA TYR A 332 -7.82 10.05 -9.03
C TYR A 332 -6.57 9.74 -9.85
N VAL A 333 -5.37 10.08 -9.36
CA VAL A 333 -4.10 9.71 -10.03
C VAL A 333 -4.06 8.20 -10.27
N ARG A 334 -4.35 7.39 -9.26
CA ARG A 334 -4.38 5.93 -9.36
C ARG A 334 -5.40 5.46 -10.41
N ASN A 335 -6.59 6.04 -10.43
CA ASN A 335 -7.63 5.69 -11.38
C ASN A 335 -7.20 5.98 -12.83
N PHE A 336 -6.55 7.12 -13.08
CA PHE A 336 -6.00 7.42 -14.40
C PHE A 336 -4.87 6.47 -14.79
N LEU A 337 -4.04 6.04 -13.84
CA LEU A 337 -3.00 5.05 -14.08
C LEU A 337 -3.56 3.64 -14.38
N GLY A 338 -4.79 3.35 -13.97
CA GLY A 338 -5.45 2.06 -14.17
C GLY A 338 -5.50 1.60 -15.62
N GLY A 339 -5.65 2.51 -16.58
CA GLY A 339 -5.61 2.19 -18.00
C GLY A 339 -4.27 1.59 -18.45
N PHE A 340 -3.16 2.09 -17.93
CA PHE A 340 -1.83 1.53 -18.20
C PHE A 340 -1.65 0.17 -17.52
N VAL A 341 -2.19 0.00 -16.30
CA VAL A 341 -2.19 -1.29 -15.61
C VAL A 341 -2.93 -2.36 -16.44
N LEU A 342 -4.08 -2.02 -17.01
CA LEU A 342 -4.82 -2.94 -17.88
C LEU A 342 -4.03 -3.32 -19.13
N ILE A 343 -3.34 -2.37 -19.78
CA ILE A 343 -2.46 -2.66 -20.92
C ILE A 343 -1.33 -3.60 -20.48
N ALA A 344 -0.72 -3.36 -19.32
CA ALA A 344 0.36 -4.20 -18.80
C ALA A 344 -0.10 -5.63 -18.53
N VAL A 345 -1.23 -5.80 -17.84
CA VAL A 345 -1.80 -7.11 -17.52
C VAL A 345 -2.15 -7.87 -18.80
N PHE A 346 -2.89 -7.25 -19.71
CA PHE A 346 -3.28 -7.85 -20.98
C PHE A 346 -2.05 -8.25 -21.81
N SER A 347 -1.07 -7.35 -21.94
CA SER A 347 0.15 -7.63 -22.68
C SER A 347 0.98 -8.74 -22.03
N ALA A 348 1.09 -8.74 -20.69
CA ALA A 348 1.85 -9.78 -19.99
C ALA A 348 1.23 -11.18 -20.15
N LEU A 349 -0.09 -11.27 -20.15
CA LEU A 349 -0.80 -12.55 -20.29
C LEU A 349 -0.83 -13.06 -21.73
N PHE A 350 -1.19 -12.22 -22.69
CA PHE A 350 -1.55 -12.65 -24.03
C PHE A 350 -0.49 -12.34 -25.10
N ILE A 351 0.27 -11.24 -24.98
CA ILE A 351 1.18 -10.77 -26.03
C ILE A 351 2.62 -11.18 -25.73
N THR A 352 3.18 -10.64 -24.65
CA THR A 352 4.59 -10.85 -24.30
C THR A 352 4.83 -12.16 -23.54
N LYS A 353 3.77 -12.74 -23.00
CA LYS A 353 3.81 -13.93 -22.11
C LYS A 353 4.79 -13.76 -20.93
N ASN A 354 5.07 -12.52 -20.52
CA ASN A 354 5.98 -12.16 -19.43
C ASN A 354 5.37 -12.34 -18.04
N TRP A 355 4.15 -12.90 -17.96
CA TRP A 355 3.42 -13.10 -16.72
C TRP A 355 4.21 -13.90 -15.67
N ARG A 356 5.09 -14.83 -16.13
CA ARG A 356 5.93 -15.63 -15.23
C ARG A 356 6.94 -14.77 -14.44
N ASN A 357 7.50 -13.74 -15.05
CA ASN A 357 8.42 -12.83 -14.39
C ASN A 357 7.68 -11.91 -13.39
N LEU A 358 6.41 -11.61 -13.67
CA LEU A 358 5.56 -10.78 -12.83
C LEU A 358 4.74 -11.59 -11.81
N SER A 359 4.82 -12.94 -11.87
CA SER A 359 3.99 -13.83 -11.04
C SER A 359 4.15 -13.57 -9.54
N PHE A 360 5.37 -13.31 -9.07
CA PHE A 360 5.63 -13.06 -7.66
C PHE A 360 4.91 -11.81 -7.16
N ILE A 361 5.16 -10.65 -7.78
CA ILE A 361 4.54 -9.38 -7.37
C ILE A 361 3.05 -9.36 -7.67
N GLY A 362 2.62 -10.00 -8.77
CA GLY A 362 1.21 -10.14 -9.14
C GLY A 362 0.43 -11.00 -8.14
N SER A 363 1.00 -12.14 -7.71
CA SER A 363 0.38 -13.01 -6.71
C SER A 363 0.26 -12.34 -5.35
N PHE A 364 1.23 -11.51 -4.96
CA PHE A 364 1.13 -10.74 -3.73
C PHE A 364 -0.10 -9.81 -3.74
N VAL A 365 -0.23 -9.01 -4.80
CA VAL A 365 -1.37 -8.08 -4.91
C VAL A 365 -2.69 -8.84 -5.01
N PHE A 366 -2.73 -9.90 -5.83
CA PHE A 366 -3.94 -10.70 -6.00
C PHE A 366 -4.40 -11.32 -4.67
N ALA A 367 -3.49 -11.93 -3.92
CA ALA A 367 -3.81 -12.54 -2.62
C ALA A 367 -4.26 -11.46 -1.61
N TYR A 368 -3.46 -10.40 -1.46
CA TYR A 368 -3.77 -9.35 -0.51
C TYR A 368 -5.12 -8.69 -0.83
N LEU A 369 -5.28 -8.22 -2.06
CA LEU A 369 -6.50 -7.56 -2.46
C LEU A 369 -7.70 -8.53 -2.43
N GLY A 370 -7.50 -9.79 -2.79
CA GLY A 370 -8.54 -10.82 -2.69
C GLY A 370 -9.07 -10.98 -1.27
N ILE A 371 -8.18 -11.08 -0.27
CA ILE A 371 -8.58 -11.18 1.15
C ILE A 371 -9.29 -9.90 1.59
N VAL A 372 -8.74 -8.72 1.30
CA VAL A 372 -9.36 -7.45 1.67
C VAL A 372 -10.74 -7.27 1.01
N SER A 373 -10.97 -7.77 -0.23
CA SER A 373 -12.29 -7.68 -0.89
C SER A 373 -13.35 -8.48 -0.14
N VAL A 374 -12.96 -9.64 0.35
CA VAL A 374 -13.87 -10.52 1.08
C VAL A 374 -14.14 -10.01 2.50
N SER A 375 -13.16 -9.34 3.14
CA SER A 375 -13.27 -8.85 4.52
C SER A 375 -14.17 -7.61 4.73
N GLY A 376 -14.71 -7.02 3.66
CA GLY A 376 -15.54 -5.80 3.76
C GLY A 376 -14.77 -4.49 4.01
N PHE A 377 -13.43 -4.55 4.14
CA PHE A 377 -12.56 -3.36 4.29
C PHE A 377 -12.17 -2.71 2.95
N SER A 378 -12.63 -3.26 1.83
CA SER A 378 -12.33 -2.78 0.48
C SER A 378 -12.71 -1.31 0.22
N ASN A 379 -13.62 -0.76 1.00
CA ASN A 379 -14.06 0.63 0.88
C ASN A 379 -13.11 1.66 1.50
N SER A 380 -12.12 1.21 2.28
CA SER A 380 -11.13 2.09 2.89
C SER A 380 -9.86 2.14 2.04
N GLU A 381 -9.46 3.34 1.67
CA GLU A 381 -8.25 3.59 0.88
C GLU A 381 -6.98 3.09 1.58
N ARG A 382 -6.93 3.17 2.91
CA ARG A 382 -5.80 2.65 3.71
C ARG A 382 -5.54 1.16 3.46
N PHE A 383 -6.60 0.37 3.30
CA PHE A 383 -6.46 -1.07 3.02
C PHE A 383 -6.07 -1.37 1.58
N LEU A 384 -6.21 -0.44 0.66
CA LEU A 384 -5.76 -0.60 -0.73
C LEU A 384 -4.30 -0.17 -0.94
N LEU A 385 -3.77 0.63 -0.02
CA LEU A 385 -2.45 1.21 -0.10
C LEU A 385 -1.30 0.18 -0.25
N PRO A 386 -1.32 -0.99 0.41
CA PRO A 386 -0.28 -2.03 0.25
C PRO A 386 -0.12 -2.55 -1.18
N GLY A 387 -1.18 -2.52 -1.98
CA GLY A 387 -1.13 -2.90 -3.40
C GLY A 387 -0.56 -1.82 -4.31
N LEU A 388 -0.53 -0.56 -3.86
CA LEU A 388 -0.16 0.58 -4.67
C LEU A 388 1.25 0.50 -5.28
N PRO A 389 2.31 0.07 -4.57
CA PRO A 389 3.65 -0.05 -5.16
C PRO A 389 3.67 -0.94 -6.40
N VAL A 390 2.98 -2.08 -6.36
CA VAL A 390 2.91 -2.99 -7.50
C VAL A 390 2.06 -2.41 -8.64
N LEU A 391 0.98 -1.72 -8.32
CA LEU A 391 0.18 -1.01 -9.34
C LEU A 391 1.01 0.05 -10.07
N LEU A 392 1.89 0.77 -9.38
CA LEU A 392 2.81 1.72 -10.00
C LEU A 392 3.83 1.03 -10.92
N ILE A 393 4.35 -0.14 -10.56
CA ILE A 393 5.20 -0.96 -11.43
C ILE A 393 4.43 -1.38 -12.68
N MET A 394 3.20 -1.87 -12.51
CA MET A 394 2.37 -2.30 -13.63
C MET A 394 1.98 -1.13 -14.55
N ALA A 395 1.65 0.03 -13.99
CA ALA A 395 1.38 1.24 -14.76
C ALA A 395 2.61 1.66 -15.59
N ALA A 396 3.80 1.67 -14.99
CA ALA A 396 5.05 1.96 -15.67
C ALA A 396 5.33 0.95 -16.80
N TYR A 397 5.08 -0.34 -16.56
CA TYR A 397 5.19 -1.36 -17.60
C TYR A 397 4.21 -1.10 -18.76
N GLY A 398 2.96 -0.77 -18.45
CA GLY A 398 1.98 -0.40 -19.48
C GLY A 398 2.41 0.79 -20.35
N ILE A 399 3.08 1.77 -19.74
CA ILE A 399 3.63 2.94 -20.47
C ILE A 399 4.75 2.50 -21.43
N THR A 400 5.67 1.63 -21.01
CA THR A 400 6.74 1.12 -21.89
C THR A 400 6.22 0.28 -23.05
N LEU A 401 4.99 -0.24 -22.96
CA LEU A 401 4.33 -1.03 -24.00
C LEU A 401 3.42 -0.20 -24.91
N LEU A 402 3.34 1.14 -24.71
CA LEU A 402 2.49 1.99 -25.50
C LEU A 402 2.94 2.01 -26.98
N ASN A 403 1.93 1.85 -27.84
CA ASN A 403 2.04 2.02 -29.28
C ASN A 403 0.80 2.72 -29.83
N ALA A 404 0.80 3.09 -31.11
CA ALA A 404 -0.31 3.80 -31.72
C ALA A 404 -1.67 3.09 -31.61
N LYS A 405 -1.67 1.73 -31.54
CA LYS A 405 -2.89 0.93 -31.39
C LYS A 405 -3.41 0.99 -29.96
N ASN A 406 -2.53 0.84 -28.95
CA ASN A 406 -2.90 0.80 -27.53
C ASN A 406 -3.26 2.19 -27.00
N TYR A 407 -2.71 3.25 -27.58
CA TYR A 407 -2.98 4.63 -27.15
C TYR A 407 -4.46 5.03 -27.24
N ARG A 408 -5.22 4.42 -28.17
CA ARG A 408 -6.67 4.62 -28.26
C ARG A 408 -7.40 4.16 -26.99
N PHE A 409 -6.97 3.06 -26.38
CA PHE A 409 -7.55 2.57 -25.13
C PHE A 409 -7.34 3.54 -23.97
N ILE A 410 -6.18 4.20 -23.89
CA ILE A 410 -5.91 5.22 -22.86
C ILE A 410 -6.83 6.44 -23.02
N LYS A 411 -7.09 6.89 -24.25
CA LYS A 411 -8.04 7.97 -24.49
C LYS A 411 -9.44 7.59 -24.02
N ILE A 412 -9.91 6.39 -24.38
CA ILE A 412 -11.22 5.89 -23.95
C ILE A 412 -11.25 5.79 -22.40
N TRP A 413 -10.18 5.26 -21.80
CA TRP A 413 -10.07 5.13 -20.34
C TRP A 413 -10.19 6.47 -19.62
N TYR A 414 -9.58 7.53 -20.14
CA TYR A 414 -9.67 8.86 -19.55
C TYR A 414 -11.09 9.46 -19.59
N TRP A 415 -11.93 9.00 -20.49
CA TRP A 415 -13.37 9.32 -20.48
C TRP A 415 -14.17 8.40 -19.54
N ILE A 416 -13.78 7.15 -19.41
CA ILE A 416 -14.46 6.21 -18.53
C ILE A 416 -14.30 6.62 -17.05
N VAL A 417 -13.11 7.08 -16.64
CA VAL A 417 -12.83 7.43 -15.23
C VAL A 417 -13.80 8.49 -14.68
N PRO A 418 -14.03 9.65 -15.31
CA PRO A 418 -15.02 10.62 -14.82
C PRO A 418 -16.44 10.07 -14.78
N VAL A 419 -16.85 9.33 -15.81
CA VAL A 419 -18.19 8.72 -15.85
C VAL A 419 -18.39 7.75 -14.69
N MET A 420 -17.40 6.89 -14.43
CA MET A 420 -17.44 5.96 -13.31
C MET A 420 -17.40 6.68 -11.96
N ALA A 421 -16.65 7.78 -11.83
CA ALA A 421 -16.62 8.59 -10.62
C ALA A 421 -18.01 9.19 -10.31
N VAL A 422 -18.70 9.72 -11.32
CA VAL A 422 -20.07 10.25 -11.18
C VAL A 422 -21.05 9.12 -10.83
N ALA A 423 -21.00 8.00 -11.54
CA ALA A 423 -21.85 6.84 -11.26
C ALA A 423 -21.63 6.32 -9.83
N TRP A 424 -20.38 6.23 -9.41
CA TRP A 424 -20.03 5.83 -8.05
C TRP A 424 -20.56 6.80 -7.00
N ALA A 425 -20.40 8.12 -7.21
CA ALA A 425 -20.93 9.13 -6.32
C ALA A 425 -22.47 9.03 -6.22
N TYR A 426 -23.16 8.83 -7.36
CA TYR A 426 -24.60 8.63 -7.41
C TYR A 426 -25.04 7.41 -6.58
N PHE A 427 -24.43 6.24 -6.80
CA PHE A 427 -24.75 5.03 -6.04
C PHE A 427 -24.47 5.19 -4.54
N LYS A 428 -23.39 5.89 -4.18
CA LYS A 428 -23.04 6.09 -2.77
C LYS A 428 -23.99 7.07 -2.07
N LEU A 429 -24.46 8.11 -2.75
CA LEU A 429 -25.52 8.99 -2.25
C LEU A 429 -26.83 8.23 -2.05
N GLY A 430 -27.27 7.45 -3.04
CA GLY A 430 -28.46 6.62 -2.95
C GLY A 430 -28.39 5.58 -1.83
N SER A 431 -27.21 4.97 -1.59
CA SER A 431 -27.02 4.03 -0.48
C SER A 431 -27.13 4.67 0.89
N ARG A 432 -26.96 5.98 0.99
CA ARG A 432 -27.10 6.77 2.22
C ARG A 432 -28.46 7.42 2.38
N GLY A 433 -29.35 7.24 1.40
CA GLY A 433 -30.70 7.83 1.44
C GLY A 433 -30.70 9.35 1.28
N LEU A 434 -29.73 9.92 0.57
CA LEU A 434 -29.63 11.34 0.28
C LEU A 434 -30.44 11.73 -0.97
N PHE A 435 -31.02 10.80 -1.67
CA PHE A 435 -32.12 10.90 -2.67
C PHE A 435 -32.82 9.58 -2.87
#